data_8f3b476ac640598add7bd2ce480ccefd
#
_entry.id   8f3b476ac640598add7bd2ce480ccefd
#
_cell.length_a   1.000
_cell.length_b   1.000
_cell.length_c   1.000
_cell.angle_alpha   90.00
_cell.angle_beta   90.00
_cell.angle_gamma   90.00
#
_symmetry.space_group_name_H-M   'P 1'
#
loop_
_entity.id
_entity.type
_entity.pdbx_description
1 polymer ?
#
loop_
_entity_poly.entity_id
_entity_poly.type
_entity_poly.pdbx_seq_one_letter_code
_entity_poly.pdbx_strand_id
1 'polypeptide(L)'
;MFAVLTAVGCLLGVAGSAHASQVLASPTVYGSVNQKVAQCVLGNFGIRDVPVSSFQIVDESGNAFSVEGTCGVVPVNDICTIATFAGSIPFAAAVACQAKVSNGGTIRGSLTIFDGNRVALRTTELR
;
A
#
# COMPACT_ATOMS: atom_id res chain seq x y z
N MET A 1 -52.12 -32.04 -8.70
CA MET A 1 -51.68 -30.68 -9.03
C MET A 1 -50.75 -30.21 -7.94
N PHE A 2 -49.47 -30.37 -8.15
CA PHE A 2 -48.48 -30.13 -7.10
C PHE A 2 -47.54 -29.07 -7.56
N ALA A 3 -47.59 -27.93 -6.92
CA ALA A 3 -46.57 -26.92 -7.05
C ALA A 3 -45.37 -27.39 -6.28
N VAL A 4 -44.36 -27.80 -6.98
CA VAL A 4 -43.05 -28.00 -6.39
C VAL A 4 -42.44 -26.63 -6.18
N LEU A 5 -42.51 -26.13 -4.99
CA LEU A 5 -41.67 -25.03 -4.58
C LEU A 5 -40.25 -25.56 -4.45
N THR A 6 -39.49 -25.41 -5.49
CA THR A 6 -38.06 -25.53 -5.37
C THR A 6 -37.61 -24.29 -4.64
N ALA A 7 -37.39 -24.39 -3.36
CA ALA A 7 -36.63 -23.42 -2.63
C ALA A 7 -35.21 -23.47 -3.19
N VAL A 8 -34.93 -22.61 -4.11
CA VAL A 8 -33.57 -22.31 -4.49
C VAL A 8 -32.97 -21.61 -3.27
N GLY A 9 -32.34 -22.41 -2.44
CA GLY A 9 -31.48 -21.84 -1.42
C GLY A 9 -30.43 -21.02 -2.12
N CYS A 10 -30.55 -19.71 -2.05
CA CYS A 10 -29.46 -18.82 -2.34
C CYS A 10 -28.37 -19.09 -1.33
N LEU A 11 -27.58 -20.08 -1.62
CA LEU A 11 -26.24 -20.18 -1.05
C LEU A 11 -25.40 -19.13 -1.73
N LEU A 12 -25.66 -17.93 -1.37
CA LEU A 12 -24.68 -16.89 -1.57
C LEU A 12 -23.51 -17.24 -0.68
N GLY A 13 -22.54 -17.85 -1.31
CA GLY A 13 -21.25 -18.02 -0.70
C GLY A 13 -20.69 -16.67 -0.32
N VAL A 14 -21.01 -16.22 0.86
CA VAL A 14 -20.48 -14.99 1.44
C VAL A 14 -19.02 -15.17 1.83
N ALA A 15 -18.50 -16.37 1.64
CA ALA A 15 -17.14 -16.74 2.05
C ALA A 15 -16.04 -15.97 1.32
N GLY A 16 -16.30 -15.37 0.16
CA GLY A 16 -15.29 -14.66 -0.59
C GLY A 16 -14.98 -13.24 -0.11
N SER A 17 -15.90 -12.58 0.59
CA SER A 17 -15.73 -11.17 0.96
C SER A 17 -14.76 -10.95 2.12
N ALA A 18 -14.53 -11.97 2.97
CA ALA A 18 -13.62 -11.88 4.10
C ALA A 18 -12.13 -11.76 3.69
N HIS A 19 -11.81 -12.07 2.43
CA HIS A 19 -10.45 -12.10 1.89
C HIS A 19 -10.25 -11.15 0.71
N ALA A 20 -11.17 -10.20 0.52
CA ALA A 20 -11.04 -9.22 -0.54
C ALA A 20 -9.76 -8.41 -0.34
N SER A 21 -8.89 -8.42 -1.34
CA SER A 21 -7.72 -7.56 -1.34
C SER A 21 -8.12 -6.13 -1.70
N GLN A 22 -7.43 -5.19 -1.10
CA GLN A 22 -7.60 -3.77 -1.32
C GLN A 22 -6.28 -3.18 -1.79
N VAL A 23 -6.35 -2.29 -2.77
CA VAL A 23 -5.19 -1.51 -3.22
C VAL A 23 -5.23 -0.15 -2.54
N LEU A 24 -4.15 0.18 -1.85
CA LEU A 24 -3.89 1.51 -1.32
C LEU A 24 -2.80 2.15 -2.16
N ALA A 25 -3.03 3.36 -2.60
CA ALA A 25 -2.07 4.07 -3.44
C ALA A 25 -2.01 5.55 -3.08
N SER A 26 -0.81 6.12 -3.17
CA SER A 26 -0.65 7.56 -3.15
C SER A 26 -0.80 8.13 -4.56
N PRO A 27 -1.12 9.42 -4.71
CA PRO A 27 -0.85 10.10 -5.96
C PRO A 27 0.65 10.06 -6.25
N THR A 28 1.03 10.24 -7.51
CA THR A 28 2.43 10.51 -7.85
C THR A 28 2.81 11.89 -7.34
N VAL A 29 3.92 11.96 -6.64
CA VAL A 29 4.42 13.22 -6.08
C VAL A 29 5.88 13.45 -6.44
N TYR A 30 6.18 14.70 -6.63
CA TYR A 30 7.51 15.20 -6.88
C TYR A 30 7.97 16.01 -5.67
N GLY A 31 9.07 15.60 -5.06
CA GLY A 31 9.60 16.29 -3.88
C GLY A 31 10.30 17.59 -4.22
N SER A 32 11.37 17.49 -4.97
CA SER A 32 12.14 18.60 -5.55
C SER A 32 13.36 18.05 -6.28
N VAL A 33 14.15 18.90 -6.90
CA VAL A 33 15.46 18.53 -7.50
C VAL A 33 16.44 17.95 -6.48
N ASN A 34 16.21 18.16 -5.19
CA ASN A 34 17.04 17.64 -4.10
C ASN A 34 16.57 16.30 -3.54
N GLN A 35 15.54 15.70 -4.12
CA GLN A 35 15.02 14.42 -3.66
C GLN A 35 16.05 13.29 -3.79
N LYS A 36 16.16 12.45 -2.77
CA LYS A 36 17.11 11.34 -2.72
C LYS A 36 16.47 10.02 -2.34
N VAL A 37 15.46 10.04 -1.48
CA VAL A 37 14.82 8.85 -0.92
C VAL A 37 13.32 9.03 -0.91
N ALA A 38 12.62 7.99 -1.32
CA ALA A 38 11.18 7.84 -1.08
C ALA A 38 10.97 6.74 -0.06
N GLN A 39 10.12 6.97 0.91
CA GLN A 39 9.79 6.04 1.98
C GLN A 39 8.28 5.85 2.06
N CYS A 40 7.84 4.60 2.06
CA CYS A 40 6.45 4.25 2.27
C CYS A 40 6.29 3.53 3.60
N VAL A 41 5.28 3.92 4.35
CA VAL A 41 4.94 3.33 5.64
C VAL A 41 3.50 2.86 5.62
N LEU A 42 3.26 1.65 6.09
CA LEU A 42 1.92 1.14 6.39
C LEU A 42 1.81 0.94 7.90
N GLY A 43 0.74 1.43 8.49
CA GLY A 43 0.41 1.21 9.90
C GLY A 43 -0.91 0.45 10.03
N ASN A 44 -0.97 -0.46 10.99
CA ASN A 44 -2.18 -1.23 11.29
C ASN A 44 -2.80 -0.75 12.59
N PHE A 45 -3.98 -0.15 12.48
CA PHE A 45 -4.76 0.35 13.61
C PHE A 45 -5.94 -0.55 13.98
N GLY A 46 -5.98 -1.75 13.42
CA GLY A 46 -7.02 -2.73 13.67
C GLY A 46 -6.69 -3.69 14.81
N ILE A 47 -7.43 -4.79 14.84
CA ILE A 47 -7.31 -5.83 15.86
C ILE A 47 -6.74 -7.13 15.34
N ARG A 48 -6.37 -7.19 14.06
CA ARG A 48 -5.80 -8.37 13.39
C ARG A 48 -4.60 -7.98 12.57
N ASP A 49 -3.65 -8.89 12.45
CA ASP A 49 -2.56 -8.78 11.50
C ASP A 49 -3.12 -8.73 10.07
N VAL A 50 -2.54 -7.89 9.24
CA VAL A 50 -3.00 -7.71 7.86
C VAL A 50 -1.92 -8.18 6.88
N PRO A 51 -2.18 -9.24 6.10
CA PRO A 51 -1.28 -9.67 5.05
C PRO A 51 -1.11 -8.62 3.96
N VAL A 52 0.12 -8.46 3.49
CA VAL A 52 0.49 -7.57 2.38
C VAL A 52 1.03 -8.44 1.24
N SER A 53 0.30 -8.48 0.13
CA SER A 53 0.70 -9.26 -1.04
C SER A 53 1.64 -8.51 -1.98
N SER A 54 1.61 -7.17 -1.92
CA SER A 54 2.48 -6.30 -2.72
C SER A 54 2.66 -4.97 -2.01
N PHE A 55 3.90 -4.50 -1.97
CA PHE A 55 4.22 -3.17 -1.46
C PHE A 55 5.41 -2.62 -2.24
N GLN A 56 5.22 -1.53 -2.96
CA GLN A 56 6.21 -1.03 -3.89
C GLN A 56 6.18 0.49 -4.03
N ILE A 57 7.30 1.03 -4.43
CA ILE A 57 7.47 2.42 -4.83
C ILE A 57 7.69 2.42 -6.34
N VAL A 58 6.89 3.17 -7.06
CA VAL A 58 6.90 3.21 -8.52
C VAL A 58 7.12 4.62 -9.05
N ASP A 59 7.61 4.72 -10.28
CA ASP A 59 7.69 5.98 -11.02
C ASP A 59 6.37 6.29 -11.74
N GLU A 60 6.35 7.38 -12.49
CA GLU A 60 5.19 7.81 -13.28
C GLU A 60 4.74 6.81 -14.34
N SER A 61 5.65 5.96 -14.80
CA SER A 61 5.37 4.93 -15.80
C SER A 61 4.94 3.60 -15.17
N GLY A 62 4.90 3.52 -13.84
CA GLY A 62 4.55 2.31 -13.11
C GLY A 62 5.73 1.35 -12.89
N ASN A 63 6.95 1.75 -13.20
CA ASN A 63 8.14 0.94 -12.96
C ASN A 63 8.53 1.00 -11.50
N ALA A 64 8.74 -0.17 -10.89
CA ALA A 64 9.12 -0.27 -9.49
C ALA A 64 10.59 0.04 -9.28
N PHE A 65 10.88 0.81 -8.23
CA PHE A 65 12.24 0.98 -7.72
C PHE A 65 12.63 -0.21 -6.85
N SER A 66 13.93 -0.51 -6.81
CA SER A 66 14.48 -1.39 -5.79
C SER A 66 14.36 -0.73 -4.43
N VAL A 67 13.94 -1.49 -3.43
CA VAL A 67 13.68 -0.96 -2.09
C VAL A 67 14.43 -1.74 -1.02
N GLU A 68 14.73 -1.05 0.07
CA GLU A 68 15.15 -1.65 1.33
C GLU A 68 13.90 -1.95 2.17
N GLY A 69 13.95 -3.06 2.90
CA GLY A 69 12.85 -3.49 3.74
C GLY A 69 11.90 -4.44 3.02
N THR A 70 11.16 -5.18 3.82
CA THR A 70 10.13 -6.12 3.37
C THR A 70 8.88 -5.93 4.22
N CYS A 71 7.73 -6.22 3.62
CA CYS A 71 6.46 -6.09 4.29
C CYS A 71 5.51 -7.17 3.79
N GLY A 72 5.54 -8.34 4.41
CA GLY A 72 4.60 -9.42 4.11
C GLY A 72 3.35 -9.41 4.99
N VAL A 73 3.44 -8.79 6.15
CA VAL A 73 2.36 -8.65 7.13
C VAL A 73 2.57 -7.34 7.89
N VAL A 74 1.49 -6.62 8.15
CA VAL A 74 1.51 -5.51 9.11
C VAL A 74 0.86 -5.99 10.40
N PRO A 75 1.64 -6.27 11.45
CA PRO A 75 1.09 -6.70 12.73
C PRO A 75 0.21 -5.64 13.38
N VAL A 76 -0.67 -6.08 14.27
CA VAL A 76 -1.52 -5.18 15.06
C VAL A 76 -0.66 -4.18 15.81
N ASN A 77 -1.05 -2.91 15.77
CA ASN A 77 -0.37 -1.78 16.43
C ASN A 77 1.09 -1.61 16.00
N ASP A 78 1.42 -2.04 14.80
CA ASP A 78 2.77 -1.95 14.27
C ASP A 78 2.79 -1.25 12.91
N ILE A 79 3.98 -0.96 12.45
CA ILE A 79 4.22 -0.36 11.14
C ILE A 79 5.13 -1.25 10.30
N CYS A 80 5.02 -1.08 9.00
CA CYS A 80 5.87 -1.72 8.02
C CYS A 80 6.37 -0.64 7.05
N THR A 81 7.66 -0.63 6.80
CA THR A 81 8.32 0.43 6.04
C THR A 81 9.15 -0.15 4.91
N ILE A 82 9.03 0.45 3.73
CA ILE A 82 9.98 0.26 2.63
C ILE A 82 10.52 1.62 2.20
N ALA A 83 11.75 1.65 1.72
CA ALA A 83 12.39 2.86 1.23
C ALA A 83 13.26 2.56 0.01
N THR A 84 13.36 3.50 -0.90
CA THR A 84 14.33 3.43 -2.00
C THR A 84 15.74 3.58 -1.45
N PHE A 85 16.71 3.01 -2.14
CA PHE A 85 18.12 3.27 -1.82
C PHE A 85 18.46 4.74 -2.07
N ALA A 86 19.32 5.30 -1.23
CA ALA A 86 19.72 6.68 -1.34
C ALA A 86 20.30 6.98 -2.74
N GLY A 87 19.77 8.01 -3.39
CA GLY A 87 20.20 8.42 -4.73
C GLY A 87 19.66 7.56 -5.87
N SER A 88 18.81 6.57 -5.61
CA SER A 88 18.23 5.73 -6.66
C SER A 88 17.06 6.40 -7.41
N ILE A 89 16.39 7.38 -6.80
CA ILE A 89 15.34 8.12 -7.50
C ILE A 89 15.96 9.30 -8.26
N PRO A 90 15.63 9.44 -9.56
CA PRO A 90 16.08 10.59 -10.34
C PRO A 90 15.56 11.90 -9.74
N PHE A 91 16.34 12.95 -9.84
CA PHE A 91 15.96 14.27 -9.33
C PHE A 91 14.70 14.87 -9.96
N ALA A 92 14.31 14.38 -11.15
CA ALA A 92 13.12 14.84 -11.87
C ALA A 92 11.96 13.85 -11.82
N ALA A 93 12.11 12.70 -11.14
CA ALA A 93 11.06 11.70 -11.11
C ALA A 93 9.98 12.03 -10.09
N ALA A 94 8.72 11.89 -10.51
CA ALA A 94 7.61 11.76 -9.56
C ALA A 94 7.46 10.29 -9.16
N VAL A 95 7.12 10.04 -7.92
CA VAL A 95 7.02 8.70 -7.36
C VAL A 95 5.68 8.50 -6.64
N ALA A 96 5.24 7.26 -6.60
CA ALA A 96 4.04 6.86 -5.88
C ALA A 96 4.33 5.60 -5.06
N CYS A 97 3.57 5.45 -4.00
CA CYS A 97 3.56 4.24 -3.18
C CYS A 97 2.30 3.44 -3.48
N GLN A 98 2.44 2.14 -3.63
CA GLN A 98 1.32 1.23 -3.87
C GLN A 98 1.43 0.03 -2.95
N ALA A 99 0.33 -0.33 -2.31
CA ALA A 99 0.24 -1.52 -1.47
C ALA A 99 -1.02 -2.30 -1.79
N LYS A 100 -0.90 -3.62 -1.85
CA LYS A 100 -2.03 -4.53 -1.95
C LYS A 100 -2.13 -5.31 -0.65
N VAL A 101 -3.22 -5.12 0.06
CA VAL A 101 -3.42 -5.67 1.40
C VAL A 101 -4.75 -6.41 1.47
N SER A 102 -4.83 -7.41 2.36
CA SER A 102 -6.08 -8.08 2.68
C SER A 102 -6.77 -7.35 3.82
N ASN A 103 -8.08 -7.08 3.69
CA ASN A 103 -8.86 -6.36 4.71
C ASN A 103 -8.24 -5.02 5.13
N GLY A 104 -7.88 -4.20 4.15
CA GLY A 104 -7.13 -2.96 4.36
C GLY A 104 -7.86 -1.83 5.08
N GLY A 105 -9.09 -2.03 5.56
CA GLY A 105 -9.88 -0.97 6.19
C GLY A 105 -9.25 -0.35 7.43
N THR A 106 -8.34 -1.06 8.08
CA THR A 106 -7.60 -0.60 9.26
C THR A 106 -6.17 -0.16 8.96
N ILE A 107 -5.75 -0.31 7.71
CA ILE A 107 -4.42 0.11 7.27
C ILE A 107 -4.45 1.57 6.86
N ARG A 108 -3.45 2.29 7.32
CA ARG A 108 -3.15 3.65 6.88
C ARG A 108 -1.74 3.69 6.35
N GLY A 109 -1.53 4.44 5.31
CA GLY A 109 -0.22 4.55 4.70
C GLY A 109 0.17 5.96 4.36
N SER A 110 1.47 6.18 4.23
CA SER A 110 2.03 7.45 3.80
C SER A 110 3.26 7.24 2.92
N LEU A 111 3.45 8.18 2.01
CA LEU A 111 4.68 8.32 1.24
C LEU A 111 5.35 9.62 1.67
N THR A 112 6.63 9.56 2.00
CA THR A 112 7.45 10.73 2.28
C THR A 112 8.67 10.71 1.39
N ILE A 113 8.98 11.86 0.78
CA ILE A 113 10.18 12.06 -0.02
C ILE A 113 11.13 12.91 0.80
N PHE A 114 12.38 12.45 0.90
CA PHE A 114 13.45 13.09 1.65
C PHE A 114 14.56 13.57 0.73
N ASP A 115 15.25 14.62 1.17
CA ASP A 115 16.52 15.04 0.59
C ASP A 115 17.71 14.20 1.14
N GLY A 116 18.92 14.52 0.74
CA GLY A 116 20.13 13.82 1.20
C GLY A 116 20.46 14.01 2.68
N ASN A 117 19.86 14.99 3.35
CA ASN A 117 20.03 15.28 4.77
C ASN A 117 18.87 14.73 5.61
N ARG A 118 18.01 13.87 5.03
CA ARG A 118 16.82 13.30 5.68
C ARG A 118 15.78 14.34 6.09
N VAL A 119 15.74 15.46 5.39
CA VAL A 119 14.68 16.44 5.55
C VAL A 119 13.51 16.06 4.64
N ALA A 120 12.32 16.00 5.19
CA ALA A 120 11.11 15.69 4.43
C ALA A 120 10.78 16.85 3.48
N LEU A 121 10.68 16.54 2.19
CA LEU A 121 10.32 17.48 1.14
C LEU A 121 8.83 17.46 0.85
N ARG A 122 8.24 16.27 0.88
CA ARG A 122 6.81 16.02 0.63
C ARG A 122 6.34 14.81 1.40
N THR A 123 5.11 14.91 1.89
CA THR A 123 4.38 13.76 2.46
C THR A 123 2.98 13.72 1.90
N THR A 124 2.50 12.54 1.55
CA THR A 124 1.13 12.30 1.10
C THR A 124 0.60 10.99 1.67
N GLU A 125 -0.71 10.87 1.75
CA GLU A 125 -1.38 9.66 2.23
C GLU A 125 -1.63 8.67 1.09
N LEU A 126 -1.66 7.38 1.45
CA LEU A 126 -2.19 6.32 0.60
C LEU A 126 -3.69 6.18 0.85
N ARG A 127 -4.44 6.08 -0.21
CA ARG A 127 -5.89 5.90 -0.19
C ARG A 127 -6.32 4.75 -1.07
#